data_a983cbc7613b4009080e4a4ae3571263
#
_entry.id   a983cbc7613b4009080e4a4ae3571263
#
_cell.length_a   1.000
_cell.length_b   1.000
_cell.length_c   1.000
_cell.angle_alpha   90.00
_cell.angle_beta   90.00
_cell.angle_gamma   90.00
#
_symmetry.space_group_name_H-M   'P 1'
#
loop_
_entity.id
_entity.type
_entity.pdbx_description
1 polymer ?
#
loop_
_entity_poly.entity_id
_entity_poly.type
_entity_poly.pdbx_seq_one_letter_code
_entity_poly.pdbx_strand_id
1 'polypeptide(L)'
;MVRELYENAVRGIDTRQNLSALRSAVKDDAGMNDLFELVEDDLGTMTGFLDSDDPKVRKNAALLMGELDMSDFVQPLVNGYRKESQLFVRSAYLEALKGYDIEEYLPFFKGRVKELSDTEITPENRKHIDEEMKALTELIVSCEGISRHEFKGFKRFEADTEGILITNRLNMDTTRQQLEECGVKVLPFKGGVRFSTDNLTFLRDIRTYSDVLFVIPGCRTCEFEPEKAAAMLAGSGLMKLLYRLHGGENGQPFYFRVELKSTLDMEKKGKFVRRFSGELERQSKRMLINSASDYEIELRLIENKEHKLNILLKLYTIEDERFSYFVKHIAASIKPVNSALLVELAKEYMVSDAQVLDPFCGVGTMLIERQKAVKANTSYGLDISAEAVAGARLNTEAAGQIVHYINRDFFTFEHEYLFDEIFTDMPFAVNDKVTLELDNIYRRFFTCANRHLTMEGRIIMYSRNPQMAVKYSKNAGYRILKRIVISEKNNAELMIFEHEV
;
A
#
# COMPACT_ATOMS: atom_id res chain seq x y z
N MET A 1 40.45 -12.03 -26.76
CA MET A 1 39.86 -12.99 -25.79
C MET A 1 38.48 -13.46 -26.27
N VAL A 2 37.53 -12.60 -26.53
CA VAL A 2 36.15 -12.96 -26.98
C VAL A 2 36.21 -13.75 -28.28
N ARG A 3 36.92 -13.26 -29.32
CA ARG A 3 37.10 -13.94 -30.60
C ARG A 3 37.68 -15.35 -30.44
N GLU A 4 38.72 -15.54 -29.64
CA GLU A 4 39.38 -16.85 -29.41
C GLU A 4 38.41 -17.84 -28.74
N LEU A 5 37.67 -17.40 -27.72
CA LEU A 5 36.65 -18.23 -27.05
C LEU A 5 35.54 -18.66 -28.02
N TYR A 6 35.06 -17.73 -28.85
CA TYR A 6 34.04 -18.03 -29.85
C TYR A 6 34.55 -19.01 -30.92
N GLU A 7 35.70 -18.73 -31.52
CA GLU A 7 36.30 -19.63 -32.53
C GLU A 7 36.59 -21.05 -31.99
N ASN A 8 37.06 -21.15 -30.74
CA ASN A 8 37.25 -22.45 -30.09
C ASN A 8 35.93 -23.21 -29.90
N ALA A 9 34.88 -22.49 -29.46
CA ALA A 9 33.55 -23.09 -29.32
C ALA A 9 33.02 -23.59 -30.66
N VAL A 10 33.19 -22.83 -31.74
CA VAL A 10 32.78 -23.19 -33.11
C VAL A 10 33.56 -24.42 -33.63
N ARG A 11 34.85 -24.53 -33.33
CA ARG A 11 35.69 -25.70 -33.71
C ARG A 11 35.40 -26.94 -32.86
N GLY A 12 34.47 -26.89 -31.90
CA GLY A 12 34.16 -28.02 -31.01
C GLY A 12 35.17 -28.22 -29.89
N ILE A 13 36.11 -27.28 -29.67
CA ILE A 13 37.10 -27.34 -28.60
C ILE A 13 36.48 -26.82 -27.33
N ASP A 14 36.34 -27.68 -26.32
CA ASP A 14 35.76 -27.31 -25.01
C ASP A 14 34.53 -26.39 -25.10
N THR A 15 33.64 -26.65 -26.06
CA THR A 15 32.51 -25.78 -26.44
C THR A 15 31.74 -25.28 -25.24
N ARG A 16 31.42 -26.16 -24.31
CA ARG A 16 30.67 -25.80 -23.09
C ARG A 16 31.40 -24.77 -22.23
N GLN A 17 32.73 -24.96 -22.04
CA GLN A 17 33.53 -24.07 -21.18
C GLN A 17 33.73 -22.72 -21.86
N ASN A 18 33.98 -22.73 -23.17
CA ASN A 18 34.16 -21.51 -23.94
C ASN A 18 32.88 -20.67 -24.03
N LEU A 19 31.70 -21.27 -24.24
CA LEU A 19 30.41 -20.54 -24.18
C LEU A 19 30.14 -20.00 -22.79
N SER A 20 30.49 -20.73 -21.73
CA SER A 20 30.35 -20.22 -20.37
C SER A 20 31.29 -19.05 -20.07
N ALA A 21 32.51 -19.09 -20.59
CA ALA A 21 33.50 -18.02 -20.47
C ALA A 21 33.10 -16.78 -21.29
N LEU A 22 32.55 -16.98 -22.51
CA LEU A 22 31.97 -15.90 -23.31
C LEU A 22 30.89 -15.11 -22.54
N ARG A 23 29.97 -15.78 -21.89
CA ARG A 23 28.93 -15.11 -21.05
C ARG A 23 29.51 -14.25 -19.94
N SER A 24 30.69 -14.58 -19.46
CA SER A 24 31.39 -13.74 -18.47
C SER A 24 32.13 -12.57 -19.13
N ALA A 25 32.63 -12.78 -20.36
CA ALA A 25 33.38 -11.78 -21.09
C ALA A 25 32.54 -10.70 -21.75
N VAL A 26 31.26 -10.99 -22.05
CA VAL A 26 30.31 -10.04 -22.67
C VAL A 26 29.51 -9.20 -21.66
N LYS A 27 29.93 -9.20 -20.41
CA LYS A 27 29.28 -8.33 -19.38
C LYS A 27 29.66 -6.86 -19.47
N ASP A 28 30.70 -6.54 -20.18
CA ASP A 28 31.11 -5.20 -20.53
C ASP A 28 30.82 -4.87 -22.00
N ASP A 29 30.66 -3.58 -22.31
CA ASP A 29 30.29 -3.12 -23.65
C ASP A 29 31.31 -3.48 -24.72
N ALA A 30 32.60 -3.57 -24.39
CA ALA A 30 33.63 -3.93 -25.34
C ALA A 30 33.57 -5.42 -25.74
N GLY A 31 33.41 -6.32 -24.75
CA GLY A 31 33.24 -7.73 -25.01
C GLY A 31 31.94 -8.06 -25.74
N MET A 32 30.86 -7.29 -25.47
CA MET A 32 29.60 -7.43 -26.16
C MET A 32 29.73 -7.04 -27.64
N ASN A 33 30.35 -5.91 -27.96
CA ASN A 33 30.55 -5.45 -29.33
C ASN A 33 31.43 -6.44 -30.11
N ASP A 34 32.54 -6.96 -29.50
CA ASP A 34 33.39 -7.96 -30.11
C ASP A 34 32.61 -9.23 -30.49
N LEU A 35 31.70 -9.69 -29.65
CA LEU A 35 30.88 -10.87 -29.93
C LEU A 35 29.80 -10.56 -30.97
N PHE A 36 29.17 -9.41 -30.90
CA PHE A 36 28.16 -8.99 -31.87
C PHE A 36 28.71 -9.01 -33.30
N GLU A 37 29.86 -8.37 -33.55
CA GLU A 37 30.54 -8.39 -34.87
C GLU A 37 30.83 -9.81 -35.41
N LEU A 38 31.17 -10.74 -34.50
CA LEU A 38 31.47 -12.12 -34.91
C LEU A 38 30.22 -12.94 -35.24
N VAL A 39 29.08 -12.59 -34.67
CA VAL A 39 27.83 -13.34 -34.80
C VAL A 39 26.94 -12.74 -35.89
N GLU A 40 27.00 -11.40 -36.12
CA GLU A 40 26.21 -10.71 -37.15
C GLU A 40 26.45 -11.28 -38.55
N ASP A 41 27.70 -11.63 -38.88
CA ASP A 41 28.06 -12.19 -40.18
C ASP A 41 27.63 -13.65 -40.35
N ASP A 42 27.43 -14.42 -39.29
CA ASP A 42 27.05 -15.86 -39.33
C ASP A 42 26.16 -16.26 -38.14
N LEU A 43 24.92 -15.87 -38.18
CA LEU A 43 23.87 -16.24 -37.19
C LEU A 43 23.66 -17.77 -37.14
N GLY A 44 23.87 -18.46 -38.26
CA GLY A 44 23.68 -19.92 -38.38
C GLY A 44 24.58 -20.72 -37.45
N THR A 45 25.83 -20.30 -37.31
CA THR A 45 26.78 -20.94 -36.39
C THR A 45 26.33 -20.78 -34.93
N MET A 46 25.88 -19.61 -34.53
CA MET A 46 25.42 -19.37 -33.17
C MET A 46 24.13 -20.15 -32.85
N THR A 47 23.17 -20.16 -33.76
CA THR A 47 21.91 -20.91 -33.61
C THR A 47 22.14 -22.44 -33.64
N GLY A 48 23.17 -22.93 -34.35
CA GLY A 48 23.56 -24.34 -34.39
C GLY A 48 23.91 -24.92 -32.99
N PHE A 49 24.38 -24.10 -32.06
CA PHE A 49 24.63 -24.60 -30.69
C PHE A 49 23.33 -24.99 -29.95
N LEU A 50 22.15 -24.55 -30.39
CA LEU A 50 20.87 -24.96 -29.82
C LEU A 50 20.51 -26.42 -30.18
N ASP A 51 21.13 -27.01 -31.20
CA ASP A 51 20.92 -28.38 -31.58
C ASP A 51 22.00 -29.34 -30.99
N SER A 52 22.88 -28.84 -30.13
CA SER A 52 23.95 -29.65 -29.48
C SER A 52 23.35 -30.75 -28.59
N ASP A 53 23.97 -31.93 -28.56
CA ASP A 53 23.61 -33.03 -27.66
C ASP A 53 23.84 -32.66 -26.17
N ASP A 54 24.80 -31.78 -25.86
CA ASP A 54 25.07 -31.32 -24.49
C ASP A 54 24.05 -30.25 -24.05
N PRO A 55 23.18 -30.54 -23.07
CA PRO A 55 22.19 -29.58 -22.55
C PRO A 55 22.80 -28.28 -22.01
N LYS A 56 24.05 -28.32 -21.53
CA LYS A 56 24.74 -27.14 -21.00
C LYS A 56 25.29 -26.25 -22.11
N VAL A 57 25.60 -26.80 -23.28
CA VAL A 57 25.90 -26.03 -24.48
C VAL A 57 24.65 -25.29 -24.91
N ARG A 58 23.52 -25.98 -25.08
CA ARG A 58 22.24 -25.38 -25.46
C ARG A 58 21.84 -24.25 -24.50
N LYS A 59 21.97 -24.50 -23.18
CA LYS A 59 21.69 -23.51 -22.16
C LYS A 59 22.52 -22.23 -22.30
N ASN A 60 23.87 -22.39 -22.46
CA ASN A 60 24.77 -21.25 -22.57
C ASN A 60 24.56 -20.49 -23.88
N ALA A 61 24.29 -21.18 -24.97
CA ALA A 61 23.99 -20.58 -26.27
C ALA A 61 22.70 -19.76 -26.21
N ALA A 62 21.61 -20.31 -25.65
CA ALA A 62 20.35 -19.56 -25.48
C ALA A 62 20.54 -18.26 -24.68
N LEU A 63 21.26 -18.33 -23.56
CA LEU A 63 21.51 -17.15 -22.74
C LEU A 63 22.41 -16.11 -23.43
N LEU A 64 23.41 -16.54 -24.22
CA LEU A 64 24.22 -15.61 -25.03
C LEU A 64 23.40 -14.91 -26.11
N MET A 65 22.48 -15.63 -26.77
CA MET A 65 21.55 -15.03 -27.74
C MET A 65 20.68 -13.98 -27.08
N GLY A 66 20.21 -14.21 -25.83
CA GLY A 66 19.47 -13.23 -25.08
C GLY A 66 20.28 -11.99 -24.71
N GLU A 67 21.59 -12.13 -24.46
CA GLU A 67 22.49 -11.02 -24.16
C GLU A 67 22.82 -10.18 -25.42
N LEU A 68 22.87 -10.81 -26.61
CA LEU A 68 23.12 -10.12 -27.89
C LEU A 68 21.95 -9.30 -28.43
N ASP A 69 20.75 -9.54 -27.97
CA ASP A 69 19.51 -8.79 -28.30
C ASP A 69 19.25 -8.60 -29.82
N MET A 70 19.50 -9.66 -30.60
CA MET A 70 19.27 -9.66 -32.06
C MET A 70 17.92 -10.33 -32.37
N SER A 71 17.00 -9.63 -33.04
CA SER A 71 15.65 -10.11 -33.33
C SER A 71 15.60 -11.44 -34.10
N ASP A 72 16.61 -11.73 -34.87
CA ASP A 72 16.77 -13.00 -35.62
C ASP A 72 16.84 -14.23 -34.72
N PHE A 73 17.18 -14.08 -33.44
CA PHE A 73 17.23 -15.17 -32.47
C PHE A 73 15.88 -15.55 -31.87
N VAL A 74 14.82 -14.73 -32.00
CA VAL A 74 13.50 -15.00 -31.42
C VAL A 74 12.97 -16.37 -31.88
N GLN A 75 12.86 -16.58 -33.19
CA GLN A 75 12.34 -17.82 -33.76
C GLN A 75 13.18 -19.07 -33.38
N PRO A 76 14.54 -19.05 -33.48
CA PRO A 76 15.39 -20.13 -33.00
C PRO A 76 15.20 -20.43 -31.52
N LEU A 77 15.13 -19.42 -30.64
CA LEU A 77 14.92 -19.58 -29.20
C LEU A 77 13.55 -20.20 -28.87
N VAL A 78 12.47 -19.72 -29.50
CA VAL A 78 11.13 -20.31 -29.34
C VAL A 78 11.08 -21.76 -29.82
N ASN A 79 11.69 -22.06 -30.94
CA ASN A 79 11.78 -23.44 -31.47
C ASN A 79 12.61 -24.34 -30.57
N GLY A 80 13.74 -23.83 -30.06
CA GLY A 80 14.59 -24.53 -29.10
C GLY A 80 13.79 -24.87 -27.82
N TYR A 81 13.07 -23.89 -27.26
CA TYR A 81 12.21 -24.12 -26.12
C TYR A 81 11.13 -25.19 -26.34
N ARG A 82 10.49 -25.20 -27.51
CA ARG A 82 9.47 -26.20 -27.87
C ARG A 82 10.05 -27.62 -27.93
N LYS A 83 11.26 -27.79 -28.44
CA LYS A 83 11.94 -29.09 -28.59
C LYS A 83 12.66 -29.55 -27.31
N GLU A 84 12.96 -28.65 -26.38
CA GLU A 84 13.81 -28.95 -25.21
C GLU A 84 13.14 -29.96 -24.27
N SER A 85 13.84 -31.09 -24.06
CA SER A 85 13.39 -32.14 -23.15
C SER A 85 13.93 -32.00 -21.71
N GLN A 86 15.06 -31.29 -21.56
CA GLN A 86 15.71 -31.12 -20.26
C GLN A 86 15.07 -29.95 -19.48
N LEU A 87 14.35 -30.25 -18.43
CA LEU A 87 13.59 -29.27 -17.64
C LEU A 87 14.45 -28.09 -17.14
N PHE A 88 15.72 -28.37 -16.74
CA PHE A 88 16.62 -27.32 -16.22
C PHE A 88 17.16 -26.36 -17.30
N VAL A 89 16.96 -26.69 -18.58
CA VAL A 89 17.40 -25.84 -19.72
C VAL A 89 16.24 -24.93 -20.18
N ARG A 90 15.01 -25.38 -20.05
CA ARG A 90 13.83 -24.62 -20.53
C ARG A 90 13.76 -23.19 -20.00
N SER A 91 14.05 -22.99 -18.71
CA SER A 91 14.05 -21.66 -18.11
C SER A 91 15.07 -20.70 -18.73
N ALA A 92 16.17 -21.24 -19.30
CA ALA A 92 17.18 -20.40 -19.94
C ALA A 92 16.73 -19.84 -21.30
N TYR A 93 15.92 -20.57 -22.05
CA TYR A 93 15.30 -20.05 -23.29
C TYR A 93 14.31 -18.93 -22.97
N LEU A 94 13.51 -19.11 -21.90
CA LEU A 94 12.55 -18.08 -21.47
C LEU A 94 13.25 -16.83 -20.95
N GLU A 95 14.35 -17.00 -20.22
CA GLU A 95 15.19 -15.88 -19.78
C GLU A 95 15.78 -15.11 -20.95
N ALA A 96 16.27 -15.83 -21.97
CA ALA A 96 16.81 -15.23 -23.18
C ALA A 96 15.78 -14.42 -23.97
N LEU A 97 14.52 -14.81 -23.93
CA LEU A 97 13.43 -14.15 -24.65
C LEU A 97 12.89 -12.87 -23.97
N LYS A 98 13.28 -12.57 -22.73
CA LYS A 98 12.70 -11.45 -21.97
C LYS A 98 12.93 -10.05 -22.58
N GLY A 99 13.99 -9.86 -23.37
CA GLY A 99 14.29 -8.59 -24.03
C GLY A 99 13.61 -8.42 -25.39
N TYR A 100 13.08 -9.50 -25.96
CA TYR A 100 12.57 -9.51 -27.31
C TYR A 100 11.08 -9.23 -27.42
N ASP A 101 10.65 -8.71 -28.56
CA ASP A 101 9.25 -8.70 -28.95
C ASP A 101 8.79 -10.12 -29.30
N ILE A 102 7.93 -10.68 -28.48
CA ILE A 102 7.39 -12.04 -28.62
C ILE A 102 5.87 -12.05 -28.62
N GLU A 103 5.20 -10.93 -28.93
CA GLU A 103 3.75 -10.78 -28.87
C GLU A 103 3.02 -11.89 -29.63
N GLU A 104 3.51 -12.30 -30.81
CA GLU A 104 2.93 -13.38 -31.61
C GLU A 104 2.98 -14.78 -30.93
N TYR A 105 3.90 -14.99 -29.97
CA TYR A 105 4.07 -16.25 -29.24
C TYR A 105 3.38 -16.30 -27.89
N LEU A 106 2.81 -15.20 -27.42
CA LEU A 106 2.12 -15.12 -26.13
C LEU A 106 1.02 -16.18 -25.94
N PRO A 107 0.16 -16.48 -26.94
CA PRO A 107 -0.85 -17.54 -26.80
C PRO A 107 -0.21 -18.91 -26.51
N PHE A 108 0.94 -19.21 -27.11
CA PHE A 108 1.68 -20.43 -26.87
C PHE A 108 2.23 -20.50 -25.43
N PHE A 109 2.87 -19.43 -24.96
CA PHE A 109 3.42 -19.39 -23.59
C PHE A 109 2.32 -19.45 -22.52
N LYS A 110 1.17 -18.77 -22.74
CA LYS A 110 -0.01 -18.88 -21.86
C LYS A 110 -0.58 -20.30 -21.84
N GLY A 111 -0.65 -20.96 -23.01
CA GLY A 111 -1.04 -22.36 -23.10
C GLY A 111 -0.12 -23.26 -22.28
N ARG A 112 1.18 -23.01 -22.33
CA ARG A 112 2.18 -23.77 -21.56
C ARG A 112 2.05 -23.57 -20.04
N VAL A 113 1.75 -22.35 -19.58
CA VAL A 113 1.43 -22.09 -18.16
C VAL A 113 0.26 -22.96 -17.69
N LYS A 114 -0.78 -23.08 -18.52
CA LYS A 114 -1.94 -23.93 -18.20
C LYS A 114 -1.56 -25.40 -18.13
N GLU A 115 -0.80 -25.92 -19.11
CA GLU A 115 -0.32 -27.32 -19.12
C GLU A 115 0.50 -27.63 -17.85
N LEU A 116 1.44 -26.77 -17.47
CA LEU A 116 2.25 -26.95 -16.26
C LEU A 116 1.39 -26.89 -14.99
N SER A 117 0.35 -26.05 -14.96
CA SER A 117 -0.59 -25.96 -13.84
C SER A 117 -1.39 -27.26 -13.65
N ASP A 118 -1.62 -28.02 -14.72
CA ASP A 118 -2.36 -29.28 -14.68
C ASP A 118 -1.42 -30.51 -14.56
N THR A 119 -0.08 -30.31 -14.61
CA THR A 119 0.90 -31.38 -14.49
C THR A 119 1.02 -31.88 -13.04
N GLU A 120 1.05 -33.19 -12.85
CA GLU A 120 1.28 -33.79 -11.54
C GLU A 120 2.69 -33.45 -11.02
N ILE A 121 2.76 -32.92 -9.81
CA ILE A 121 4.01 -32.50 -9.19
C ILE A 121 4.56 -33.63 -8.33
N THR A 122 5.77 -34.09 -8.69
CA THR A 122 6.55 -35.05 -7.92
C THR A 122 7.75 -34.38 -7.24
N PRO A 123 8.38 -34.98 -6.22
CA PRO A 123 9.59 -34.44 -5.60
C PRO A 123 10.71 -34.15 -6.61
N GLU A 124 10.81 -34.96 -7.68
CA GLU A 124 11.85 -34.89 -8.69
C GLU A 124 11.63 -33.74 -9.69
N ASN A 125 10.38 -33.45 -10.08
CA ASN A 125 10.06 -32.44 -11.10
C ASN A 125 9.70 -31.07 -10.51
N ARG A 126 9.35 -31.01 -9.22
CA ARG A 126 8.83 -29.81 -8.54
C ARG A 126 9.68 -28.57 -8.79
N LYS A 127 11.00 -28.67 -8.52
CA LYS A 127 11.91 -27.54 -8.64
C LYS A 127 11.93 -26.98 -10.06
N HIS A 128 11.96 -27.84 -11.05
CA HIS A 128 12.07 -27.44 -12.45
C HIS A 128 10.75 -26.89 -13.00
N ILE A 129 9.62 -27.45 -12.58
CA ILE A 129 8.30 -26.90 -12.91
C ILE A 129 8.14 -25.50 -12.29
N ASP A 130 8.52 -25.31 -11.04
CA ASP A 130 8.47 -24.01 -10.37
C ASP A 130 9.37 -22.97 -11.07
N GLU A 131 10.59 -23.37 -11.50
CA GLU A 131 11.50 -22.50 -12.25
C GLU A 131 10.95 -22.14 -13.64
N GLU A 132 10.42 -23.12 -14.40
CA GLU A 132 9.82 -22.88 -15.72
C GLU A 132 8.58 -22.00 -15.61
N MET A 133 7.70 -22.27 -14.67
CA MET A 133 6.49 -21.47 -14.41
C MET A 133 6.83 -20.02 -14.06
N LYS A 134 7.84 -19.82 -13.21
CA LYS A 134 8.31 -18.49 -12.85
C LYS A 134 8.81 -17.75 -14.09
N ALA A 135 9.70 -18.36 -14.86
CA ALA A 135 10.26 -17.73 -16.06
C ALA A 135 9.19 -17.41 -17.12
N LEU A 136 8.21 -18.30 -17.34
CA LEU A 136 7.06 -18.05 -18.22
C LEU A 136 6.23 -16.86 -17.76
N THR A 137 5.94 -16.78 -16.45
CA THR A 137 5.16 -15.68 -15.91
C THR A 137 5.89 -14.35 -16.08
N GLU A 138 7.19 -14.30 -15.76
CA GLU A 138 8.00 -13.11 -15.93
C GLU A 138 8.10 -12.68 -17.40
N LEU A 139 8.22 -13.64 -18.33
CA LEU A 139 8.25 -13.39 -19.77
C LEU A 139 6.91 -12.81 -20.27
N ILE A 140 5.78 -13.39 -19.88
CA ILE A 140 4.45 -12.89 -20.27
C ILE A 140 4.24 -11.46 -19.74
N VAL A 141 4.62 -11.23 -18.48
CA VAL A 141 4.50 -9.91 -17.85
C VAL A 141 5.40 -8.86 -18.51
N SER A 142 6.61 -9.23 -18.94
CA SER A 142 7.50 -8.28 -19.64
C SER A 142 6.93 -7.80 -20.97
N CYS A 143 6.11 -8.61 -21.63
CA CYS A 143 5.49 -8.27 -22.92
C CYS A 143 4.15 -7.56 -22.78
N GLU A 144 3.27 -8.04 -21.93
CA GLU A 144 1.92 -7.48 -21.76
C GLU A 144 1.85 -6.34 -20.76
N GLY A 145 2.91 -6.15 -19.95
CA GLY A 145 2.86 -5.34 -18.76
C GLY A 145 2.03 -6.00 -17.65
N ILE A 146 2.06 -5.40 -16.47
CA ILE A 146 1.17 -5.78 -15.39
C ILE A 146 -0.18 -5.13 -15.66
N SER A 147 -1.13 -5.90 -16.20
CA SER A 147 -2.52 -5.46 -16.26
C SER A 147 -3.07 -5.44 -14.83
N ARG A 148 -3.31 -4.25 -14.30
CA ARG A 148 -3.88 -4.07 -12.97
C ARG A 148 -5.39 -4.28 -13.00
N HIS A 149 -5.89 -5.01 -12.00
CA HIS A 149 -7.32 -5.18 -11.82
C HIS A 149 -7.93 -3.87 -11.31
N GLU A 150 -9.02 -3.46 -11.93
CA GLU A 150 -9.80 -2.32 -11.46
C GLU A 150 -10.80 -2.77 -10.40
N PHE A 151 -10.84 -2.06 -9.26
CA PHE A 151 -11.83 -2.31 -8.23
C PHE A 151 -13.24 -1.91 -8.71
N LYS A 152 -14.16 -2.86 -8.73
CA LYS A 152 -15.56 -2.68 -9.14
C LYS A 152 -16.55 -2.79 -7.99
N GLY A 153 -16.03 -2.78 -6.77
CA GLY A 153 -16.78 -3.07 -5.53
C GLY A 153 -17.71 -1.96 -5.04
N PHE A 154 -17.84 -0.84 -5.76
CA PHE A 154 -18.82 0.21 -5.42
C PHE A 154 -20.20 -0.01 -6.05
N LYS A 155 -20.47 -1.21 -6.54
CA LYS A 155 -21.77 -1.65 -7.00
C LYS A 155 -22.34 -2.69 -6.04
N ARG A 156 -23.66 -2.85 -6.05
CA ARG A 156 -24.30 -3.89 -5.24
C ARG A 156 -23.90 -5.29 -5.71
N PHE A 157 -23.64 -6.17 -4.75
CA PHE A 157 -23.27 -7.56 -4.99
C PHE A 157 -24.45 -8.51 -4.78
N GLU A 158 -24.35 -9.72 -5.32
CA GLU A 158 -25.31 -10.80 -5.09
C GLU A 158 -25.23 -11.39 -3.67
N ALA A 159 -24.09 -11.22 -2.98
CA ALA A 159 -23.86 -11.77 -1.66
C ALA A 159 -23.04 -10.81 -0.80
N ASP A 160 -23.31 -10.82 0.49
CA ASP A 160 -22.58 -10.00 1.48
C ASP A 160 -21.08 -10.24 1.45
N THR A 161 -20.36 -9.14 1.59
CA THR A 161 -18.91 -9.10 1.82
C THR A 161 -18.67 -8.65 3.26
N GLU A 162 -17.86 -9.40 3.99
CA GLU A 162 -17.44 -9.03 5.34
C GLU A 162 -16.11 -8.29 5.31
N GLY A 163 -16.01 -7.24 6.12
CA GLY A 163 -14.77 -6.51 6.31
C GLY A 163 -14.64 -5.91 7.71
N ILE A 164 -13.50 -5.30 7.94
CA ILE A 164 -13.14 -4.64 9.20
C ILE A 164 -12.57 -3.27 8.86
N LEU A 165 -13.21 -2.21 9.33
CA LEU A 165 -12.63 -0.88 9.35
C LEU A 165 -11.66 -0.75 10.52
N ILE A 166 -10.43 -0.40 10.23
CA ILE A 166 -9.42 -0.09 11.24
C ILE A 166 -9.60 1.36 11.67
N THR A 167 -9.96 1.55 12.93
CA THR A 167 -10.33 2.84 13.49
C THR A 167 -9.52 3.15 14.75
N ASN A 168 -9.73 4.32 15.32
CA ASN A 168 -9.27 4.61 16.68
C ASN A 168 -9.95 3.67 17.67
N ARG A 169 -9.17 2.92 18.46
CA ARG A 169 -9.70 1.89 19.36
C ARG A 169 -10.55 2.41 20.50
N LEU A 170 -10.25 3.62 20.98
CA LEU A 170 -10.98 4.24 22.10
C LEU A 170 -12.29 4.87 21.65
N ASN A 171 -12.41 5.17 20.36
CA ASN A 171 -13.55 5.88 19.78
C ASN A 171 -14.16 5.11 18.59
N MET A 172 -14.17 3.78 18.66
CA MET A 172 -14.75 2.92 17.60
C MET A 172 -16.25 3.16 17.38
N ASP A 173 -16.96 3.58 18.42
CA ASP A 173 -18.40 3.81 18.38
C ASP A 173 -18.78 4.89 17.37
N THR A 174 -17.93 5.91 17.18
CA THR A 174 -18.13 6.94 16.16
C THR A 174 -18.22 6.33 14.75
N THR A 175 -17.27 5.50 14.37
CA THR A 175 -17.29 4.83 13.05
C THR A 175 -18.40 3.79 12.97
N ARG A 176 -18.74 3.11 14.08
CA ARG A 176 -19.85 2.16 14.13
C ARG A 176 -21.17 2.86 13.82
N GLN A 177 -21.45 3.97 14.50
CA GLN A 177 -22.66 4.75 14.28
C GLN A 177 -22.77 5.23 12.82
N GLN A 178 -21.70 5.75 12.25
CA GLN A 178 -21.67 6.16 10.83
C GLN A 178 -22.00 5.00 9.88
N LEU A 179 -21.50 3.77 10.16
CA LEU A 179 -21.85 2.58 9.37
C LEU A 179 -23.34 2.22 9.51
N GLU A 180 -23.89 2.29 10.72
CA GLU A 180 -25.30 2.00 10.99
C GLU A 180 -26.22 3.02 10.31
N GLU A 181 -25.84 4.30 10.29
CA GLU A 181 -26.51 5.36 9.56
C GLU A 181 -26.51 5.14 8.04
N CYS A 182 -25.45 4.51 7.50
CA CYS A 182 -25.39 4.06 6.11
C CYS A 182 -26.20 2.77 5.85
N GLY A 183 -26.89 2.20 6.84
CA GLY A 183 -27.65 0.96 6.72
C GLY A 183 -26.78 -0.29 6.63
N VAL A 184 -25.51 -0.23 7.01
CA VAL A 184 -24.58 -1.34 6.97
C VAL A 184 -24.66 -2.17 8.25
N LYS A 185 -24.78 -3.50 8.11
CA LYS A 185 -24.83 -4.39 9.26
C LYS A 185 -23.48 -4.47 9.98
N VAL A 186 -23.46 -4.02 11.24
CA VAL A 186 -22.28 -4.11 12.10
C VAL A 186 -22.28 -5.43 12.88
N LEU A 187 -21.10 -6.04 13.00
CA LEU A 187 -20.88 -7.31 13.67
C LEU A 187 -19.96 -7.12 14.88
N PRO A 188 -20.15 -7.89 15.98
CA PRO A 188 -19.28 -7.81 17.17
C PRO A 188 -17.82 -8.12 16.84
N PHE A 189 -16.92 -7.17 17.16
CA PHE A 189 -15.47 -7.35 17.02
C PHE A 189 -14.73 -6.32 17.89
N LYS A 190 -13.55 -6.70 18.44
CA LYS A 190 -12.76 -5.83 19.34
C LYS A 190 -11.57 -5.14 18.66
N GLY A 191 -11.20 -5.55 17.45
CA GLY A 191 -10.01 -5.07 16.76
C GLY A 191 -10.25 -3.95 15.74
N GLY A 192 -11.51 -3.47 15.66
CA GLY A 192 -11.99 -2.47 14.71
C GLY A 192 -13.50 -2.59 14.57
N VAL A 193 -14.09 -1.95 13.57
CA VAL A 193 -15.52 -2.06 13.29
C VAL A 193 -15.75 -3.08 12.18
N ARG A 194 -16.27 -4.26 12.52
CA ARG A 194 -16.55 -5.33 11.56
C ARG A 194 -17.93 -5.13 10.95
N PHE A 195 -18.03 -5.28 9.65
CA PHE A 195 -19.27 -5.12 8.89
C PHE A 195 -19.56 -6.30 7.96
N SER A 196 -20.83 -6.41 7.54
CA SER A 196 -21.29 -7.29 6.47
C SER A 196 -22.27 -6.51 5.59
N THR A 197 -22.01 -6.47 4.29
CA THR A 197 -22.80 -5.68 3.34
C THR A 197 -22.68 -6.21 1.91
N ASP A 198 -23.69 -5.95 1.12
CA ASP A 198 -23.70 -6.15 -0.34
C ASP A 198 -23.28 -4.87 -1.12
N ASN A 199 -22.91 -3.79 -0.42
CA ASN A 199 -22.56 -2.51 -1.02
C ASN A 199 -21.46 -1.81 -0.23
N LEU A 200 -20.35 -1.45 -0.88
CA LEU A 200 -19.17 -0.83 -0.29
C LEU A 200 -19.08 0.69 -0.54
N THR A 201 -20.13 1.35 -1.02
CA THR A 201 -20.11 2.81 -1.33
C THR A 201 -19.76 3.65 -0.12
N PHE A 202 -20.16 3.24 1.10
CA PHE A 202 -19.85 3.92 2.35
C PHE A 202 -18.33 4.12 2.58
N LEU A 203 -17.47 3.32 1.94
CA LEU A 203 -16.01 3.49 2.04
C LEU A 203 -15.53 4.84 1.51
N ARG A 204 -16.30 5.50 0.66
CA ARG A 204 -16.01 6.84 0.13
C ARG A 204 -16.45 7.96 1.06
N ASP A 205 -17.47 7.70 1.87
CA ASP A 205 -18.16 8.72 2.67
C ASP A 205 -17.64 8.78 4.11
N ILE A 206 -17.44 7.61 4.74
CA ILE A 206 -16.94 7.52 6.12
C ILE A 206 -15.45 7.87 6.16
N ARG A 207 -15.10 8.89 6.95
CA ARG A 207 -13.74 9.45 7.01
C ARG A 207 -12.97 9.05 8.27
N THR A 208 -13.60 8.33 9.22
CA THR A 208 -13.05 8.03 10.55
C THR A 208 -12.32 6.69 10.64
N TYR A 209 -12.08 5.99 9.52
CA TYR A 209 -11.28 4.78 9.47
C TYR A 209 -9.96 5.00 8.71
N SER A 210 -8.91 4.33 9.13
CA SER A 210 -7.56 4.43 8.52
C SER A 210 -7.29 3.38 7.46
N ASP A 211 -7.99 2.24 7.51
CA ASP A 211 -7.77 1.11 6.62
C ASP A 211 -9.01 0.22 6.56
N VAL A 212 -9.19 -0.51 5.49
CA VAL A 212 -10.20 -1.55 5.35
C VAL A 212 -9.55 -2.89 5.07
N LEU A 213 -9.94 -3.92 5.83
CA LEU A 213 -9.46 -5.28 5.66
C LEU A 213 -10.67 -6.20 5.42
N PHE A 214 -10.60 -7.03 4.39
CA PHE A 214 -11.66 -7.97 4.07
C PHE A 214 -11.45 -9.31 4.75
N VAL A 215 -12.53 -9.89 5.24
CA VAL A 215 -12.56 -11.24 5.78
C VAL A 215 -12.67 -12.24 4.64
N ILE A 216 -11.73 -13.18 4.56
CA ILE A 216 -11.70 -14.18 3.51
C ILE A 216 -12.67 -15.31 3.85
N PRO A 217 -13.68 -15.60 3.01
CA PRO A 217 -14.62 -16.69 3.28
C PRO A 217 -13.91 -18.04 3.38
N GLY A 218 -14.17 -18.79 4.44
CA GLY A 218 -13.55 -20.10 4.69
C GLY A 218 -12.10 -20.06 5.22
N CYS A 219 -11.50 -18.87 5.44
CA CYS A 219 -10.14 -18.75 5.96
C CYS A 219 -10.04 -17.62 7.00
N ARG A 220 -10.60 -17.82 8.19
CA ARG A 220 -10.50 -16.80 9.27
C ARG A 220 -9.27 -17.01 10.14
N THR A 221 -8.98 -18.26 10.49
CA THR A 221 -7.87 -18.64 11.38
C THR A 221 -7.28 -19.94 10.89
N CYS A 222 -5.95 -20.05 10.83
CA CYS A 222 -5.23 -21.25 10.41
C CYS A 222 -4.03 -21.53 11.31
N GLU A 223 -3.42 -22.69 11.14
CA GLU A 223 -2.20 -23.07 11.86
C GLU A 223 -1.03 -22.15 11.46
N PHE A 224 -0.12 -21.89 12.41
CA PHE A 224 1.07 -21.07 12.19
C PHE A 224 2.18 -21.87 11.47
N GLU A 225 1.82 -22.51 10.38
CA GLU A 225 2.72 -23.27 9.51
C GLU A 225 2.55 -22.78 8.06
N PRO A 226 3.62 -22.39 7.36
CA PRO A 226 3.51 -21.71 6.07
C PRO A 226 2.77 -22.52 5.01
N GLU A 227 3.04 -23.80 4.88
CA GLU A 227 2.42 -24.66 3.87
C GLU A 227 0.94 -24.93 4.17
N LYS A 228 0.60 -25.19 5.44
CA LYS A 228 -0.80 -25.41 5.85
C LYS A 228 -1.63 -24.13 5.70
N ALA A 229 -1.05 -22.98 6.06
CA ALA A 229 -1.70 -21.69 5.91
C ALA A 229 -1.94 -21.37 4.43
N ALA A 230 -0.96 -21.60 3.57
CA ALA A 230 -1.08 -21.40 2.11
C ALA A 230 -2.13 -22.34 1.49
N ALA A 231 -2.13 -23.63 1.84
CA ALA A 231 -3.11 -24.60 1.37
C ALA A 231 -4.54 -24.25 1.80
N MET A 232 -4.74 -23.85 3.06
CA MET A 232 -6.04 -23.42 3.56
C MET A 232 -6.53 -22.17 2.81
N LEU A 233 -5.64 -21.20 2.59
CA LEU A 233 -5.96 -19.97 1.87
C LEU A 233 -6.30 -20.24 0.40
N ALA A 234 -5.53 -21.06 -0.29
CA ALA A 234 -5.77 -21.44 -1.69
C ALA A 234 -7.10 -22.17 -1.86
N GLY A 235 -7.48 -23.03 -0.89
CA GLY A 235 -8.78 -23.73 -0.87
C GLY A 235 -9.97 -22.90 -0.38
N SER A 236 -9.73 -21.64 0.02
CA SER A 236 -10.75 -20.75 0.56
C SER A 236 -11.56 -20.01 -0.52
N GLY A 237 -12.45 -19.12 -0.08
CA GLY A 237 -13.20 -18.23 -0.97
C GLY A 237 -12.40 -17.01 -1.46
N LEU A 238 -11.07 -16.97 -1.32
CA LEU A 238 -10.25 -15.81 -1.68
C LEU A 238 -10.42 -15.42 -3.16
N MET A 239 -10.23 -16.36 -4.09
CA MET A 239 -10.34 -16.06 -5.52
C MET A 239 -11.75 -15.61 -5.90
N LYS A 240 -12.80 -16.26 -5.34
CA LYS A 240 -14.19 -15.84 -5.57
C LYS A 240 -14.45 -14.42 -5.05
N LEU A 241 -13.87 -14.05 -3.91
CA LEU A 241 -13.96 -12.70 -3.37
C LEU A 241 -13.25 -11.70 -4.28
N LEU A 242 -12.02 -11.99 -4.71
CA LEU A 242 -11.26 -11.13 -5.62
C LEU A 242 -12.02 -10.91 -6.95
N TYR A 243 -12.46 -11.96 -7.61
CA TYR A 243 -13.22 -11.86 -8.86
C TYR A 243 -14.50 -11.04 -8.69
N ARG A 244 -15.26 -11.27 -7.62
CA ARG A 244 -16.47 -10.50 -7.33
C ARG A 244 -16.20 -9.00 -7.18
N LEU A 245 -15.11 -8.64 -6.50
CA LEU A 245 -14.74 -7.25 -6.25
C LEU A 245 -14.09 -6.55 -7.47
N HIS A 246 -13.65 -7.32 -8.49
CA HIS A 246 -12.98 -6.80 -9.68
C HIS A 246 -13.72 -7.08 -11.00
N GLY A 247 -15.02 -7.41 -10.93
CA GLY A 247 -15.88 -7.51 -12.11
C GLY A 247 -15.87 -8.86 -12.83
N GLY A 248 -15.33 -9.90 -12.20
CA GLY A 248 -15.35 -11.28 -12.69
C GLY A 248 -13.96 -11.87 -12.94
N GLU A 249 -13.95 -13.12 -13.40
CA GLU A 249 -12.74 -13.82 -13.78
C GLU A 249 -12.30 -13.37 -15.18
N ASN A 250 -11.04 -12.94 -15.30
CA ASN A 250 -10.44 -12.49 -16.57
C ASN A 250 -9.21 -13.30 -16.98
N GLY A 251 -8.87 -14.35 -16.22
CA GLY A 251 -7.70 -15.21 -16.48
C GLY A 251 -6.35 -14.58 -16.13
N GLN A 252 -6.34 -13.39 -15.57
CA GLN A 252 -5.09 -12.73 -15.15
C GLN A 252 -4.80 -12.98 -13.66
N PRO A 253 -3.51 -13.12 -13.27
CA PRO A 253 -3.13 -13.32 -11.89
C PRO A 253 -3.22 -12.02 -11.09
N PHE A 254 -3.57 -12.13 -9.81
CA PHE A 254 -3.41 -11.04 -8.85
C PHE A 254 -2.01 -11.06 -8.25
N TYR A 255 -1.39 -9.90 -8.18
CA TYR A 255 -0.08 -9.70 -7.54
C TYR A 255 -0.28 -9.40 -6.06
N PHE A 256 0.38 -10.20 -5.20
CA PHE A 256 0.22 -10.04 -3.76
C PHE A 256 1.55 -9.85 -3.02
N ARG A 257 1.47 -9.18 -1.88
CA ARG A 257 2.51 -9.21 -0.85
C ARG A 257 1.97 -9.80 0.45
N VAL A 258 2.88 -10.20 1.34
CA VAL A 258 2.55 -10.72 2.66
C VAL A 258 3.07 -9.80 3.74
N GLU A 259 2.20 -9.37 4.66
CA GLU A 259 2.56 -8.72 5.91
C GLU A 259 2.35 -9.70 7.08
N LEU A 260 3.44 -10.19 7.69
CA LEU A 260 3.38 -11.08 8.84
C LEU A 260 3.60 -10.31 10.15
N LYS A 261 2.53 -10.16 10.94
CA LYS A 261 2.55 -9.61 12.29
C LYS A 261 2.62 -10.74 13.30
N SER A 262 3.80 -11.01 13.83
CA SER A 262 4.05 -12.11 14.78
C SER A 262 5.17 -11.76 15.76
N THR A 263 5.35 -12.61 16.75
CA THR A 263 6.44 -12.52 17.74
C THR A 263 7.79 -13.05 17.23
N LEU A 264 7.83 -13.64 16.03
CA LEU A 264 9.05 -14.15 15.41
C LEU A 264 10.07 -13.03 15.14
N ASP A 265 11.35 -13.37 15.20
CA ASP A 265 12.42 -12.49 14.71
C ASP A 265 12.39 -12.29 13.18
N MET A 266 13.12 -11.30 12.67
CA MET A 266 13.08 -10.91 11.27
C MET A 266 13.52 -12.01 10.31
N GLU A 267 14.50 -12.83 10.70
CA GLU A 267 14.99 -13.94 9.87
C GLU A 267 13.93 -15.03 9.72
N LYS A 268 13.31 -15.44 10.84
CA LYS A 268 12.23 -16.43 10.83
C LYS A 268 10.99 -15.94 10.09
N LYS A 269 10.64 -14.65 10.26
CA LYS A 269 9.57 -14.02 9.46
C LYS A 269 9.88 -14.11 7.95
N GLY A 270 11.08 -13.77 7.54
CA GLY A 270 11.49 -13.85 6.13
C GLY A 270 11.44 -15.27 5.57
N LYS A 271 11.85 -16.27 6.36
CA LYS A 271 11.76 -17.68 5.97
C LYS A 271 10.30 -18.15 5.85
N PHE A 272 9.46 -17.77 6.81
CA PHE A 272 8.03 -18.09 6.79
C PHE A 272 7.37 -17.50 5.55
N VAL A 273 7.54 -16.19 5.32
CA VAL A 273 6.91 -15.48 4.19
C VAL A 273 7.32 -16.10 2.85
N ARG A 274 8.61 -16.40 2.64
CA ARG A 274 9.07 -17.05 1.40
C ARG A 274 8.42 -18.41 1.16
N ARG A 275 8.34 -19.27 2.18
CA ARG A 275 7.73 -20.60 2.08
C ARG A 275 6.22 -20.49 1.85
N PHE A 276 5.55 -19.62 2.59
CA PHE A 276 4.11 -19.36 2.44
C PHE A 276 3.79 -18.85 1.03
N SER A 277 4.53 -17.83 0.54
CA SER A 277 4.27 -17.23 -0.77
C SER A 277 4.50 -18.25 -1.90
N GLY A 278 5.62 -18.98 -1.89
CA GLY A 278 5.90 -19.99 -2.91
C GLY A 278 4.86 -21.12 -2.94
N GLU A 279 4.39 -21.56 -1.76
CA GLU A 279 3.33 -22.57 -1.69
C GLU A 279 1.98 -22.02 -2.16
N LEU A 280 1.64 -20.78 -1.83
CA LEU A 280 0.41 -20.14 -2.27
C LEU A 280 0.38 -19.93 -3.79
N GLU A 281 1.49 -19.48 -4.39
CA GLU A 281 1.63 -19.39 -5.84
C GLU A 281 1.36 -20.74 -6.52
N ARG A 282 1.96 -21.79 -5.98
CA ARG A 282 1.79 -23.15 -6.49
C ARG A 282 0.35 -23.64 -6.36
N GLN A 283 -0.24 -23.53 -5.16
CA GLN A 283 -1.61 -23.98 -4.85
C GLN A 283 -2.68 -23.22 -5.63
N SER A 284 -2.46 -21.94 -5.89
CA SER A 284 -3.35 -21.10 -6.70
C SER A 284 -3.16 -21.29 -8.21
N LYS A 285 -2.33 -22.24 -8.64
CA LYS A 285 -1.94 -22.43 -10.05
C LYS A 285 -1.46 -21.11 -10.68
N ARG A 286 -0.70 -20.33 -9.90
CA ARG A 286 -0.17 -19.00 -10.24
C ARG A 286 -1.22 -17.92 -10.57
N MET A 287 -2.46 -18.13 -10.17
CA MET A 287 -3.46 -17.04 -10.16
C MET A 287 -3.19 -16.00 -9.06
N LEU A 288 -2.28 -16.32 -8.12
CA LEU A 288 -1.72 -15.42 -7.13
C LEU A 288 -0.20 -15.43 -7.28
N ILE A 289 0.42 -14.27 -7.52
CA ILE A 289 1.86 -14.12 -7.72
C ILE A 289 2.43 -13.18 -6.68
N ASN A 290 3.48 -13.63 -5.97
CA ASN A 290 4.12 -12.80 -4.96
C ASN A 290 4.97 -11.71 -5.61
N SER A 291 4.71 -10.45 -5.25
CA SER A 291 5.49 -9.30 -5.66
C SER A 291 5.76 -8.38 -4.48
N ALA A 292 7.01 -7.95 -4.32
CA ALA A 292 7.39 -7.06 -3.21
C ALA A 292 7.11 -5.58 -3.50
N SER A 293 7.16 -5.18 -4.76
CA SER A 293 7.06 -3.78 -5.21
C SER A 293 5.76 -3.50 -5.96
N ASP A 294 5.36 -4.40 -6.85
CA ASP A 294 4.16 -4.25 -7.69
C ASP A 294 3.10 -5.25 -7.27
N TYR A 295 2.28 -4.87 -6.30
CA TYR A 295 1.21 -5.70 -5.77
C TYR A 295 -0.13 -4.94 -5.77
N GLU A 296 -1.20 -5.69 -5.94
CA GLU A 296 -2.58 -5.22 -5.95
C GLU A 296 -3.28 -5.54 -4.63
N ILE A 297 -2.82 -6.61 -3.96
CA ILE A 297 -3.39 -7.09 -2.71
C ILE A 297 -2.31 -7.36 -1.66
N GLU A 298 -2.69 -7.25 -0.40
CA GLU A 298 -1.85 -7.62 0.73
C GLU A 298 -2.57 -8.69 1.57
N LEU A 299 -1.90 -9.79 1.78
CA LEU A 299 -2.32 -10.81 2.71
C LEU A 299 -1.72 -10.49 4.07
N ARG A 300 -2.57 -10.05 5.00
CA ARG A 300 -2.16 -9.68 6.35
C ARG A 300 -2.36 -10.85 7.29
N LEU A 301 -1.25 -11.48 7.67
CA LEU A 301 -1.19 -12.63 8.57
C LEU A 301 -0.87 -12.13 9.99
N ILE A 302 -1.79 -12.34 10.93
CA ILE A 302 -1.68 -11.82 12.29
C ILE A 302 -1.70 -12.99 13.28
N GLU A 303 -0.58 -13.20 13.98
CA GLU A 303 -0.51 -14.17 15.08
C GLU A 303 -1.46 -13.76 16.20
N ASN A 304 -2.33 -14.68 16.62
CA ASN A 304 -3.26 -14.48 17.71
C ASN A 304 -2.72 -15.08 19.03
N LYS A 305 -3.47 -14.94 20.11
CA LYS A 305 -3.07 -15.44 21.46
C LYS A 305 -2.97 -16.96 21.54
N GLU A 306 -3.54 -17.69 20.61
CA GLU A 306 -3.51 -19.14 20.50
C GLU A 306 -2.37 -19.65 19.60
N HIS A 307 -1.43 -18.76 19.23
CA HIS A 307 -0.35 -19.03 18.27
C HIS A 307 -0.85 -19.55 16.91
N LYS A 308 -2.02 -19.08 16.49
CA LYS A 308 -2.58 -19.31 15.15
C LYS A 308 -2.55 -18.01 14.36
N LEU A 309 -2.72 -18.10 13.03
CA LEU A 309 -2.76 -16.95 12.14
C LEU A 309 -4.20 -16.59 11.80
N ASN A 310 -4.58 -15.33 12.03
CA ASN A 310 -5.73 -14.72 11.41
C ASN A 310 -5.28 -14.12 10.08
N ILE A 311 -5.96 -14.49 8.98
CA ILE A 311 -5.63 -13.99 7.63
C ILE A 311 -6.70 -13.02 7.18
N LEU A 312 -6.28 -11.82 6.79
CA LEU A 312 -7.13 -10.76 6.25
C LEU A 312 -6.57 -10.28 4.92
N LEU A 313 -7.46 -9.80 4.07
CA LEU A 313 -7.11 -9.26 2.76
C LEU A 313 -7.21 -7.73 2.78
N LYS A 314 -6.15 -7.05 2.34
CA LYS A 314 -6.18 -5.63 1.99
C LYS A 314 -6.10 -5.48 0.48
N LEU A 315 -6.91 -4.59 -0.08
CA LEU A 315 -6.93 -4.28 -1.51
C LEU A 315 -6.26 -2.92 -1.74
N TYR A 316 -5.22 -2.90 -2.55
CA TYR A 316 -4.58 -1.67 -3.05
C TYR A 316 -5.21 -1.18 -4.36
N THR A 317 -6.11 -1.97 -4.92
CA THR A 317 -6.97 -1.59 -6.05
C THR A 317 -8.11 -0.64 -5.65
N ILE A 318 -8.35 -0.46 -4.34
CA ILE A 318 -9.25 0.58 -3.83
C ILE A 318 -8.46 1.88 -3.71
N GLU A 319 -8.76 2.82 -4.58
CA GLU A 319 -8.23 4.18 -4.48
C GLU A 319 -8.94 4.94 -3.35
N ASP A 320 -8.18 5.39 -2.37
CA ASP A 320 -8.72 6.18 -1.25
C ASP A 320 -8.71 7.67 -1.58
N GLU A 321 -9.76 8.13 -2.21
CA GLU A 321 -9.93 9.53 -2.61
C GLU A 321 -10.38 10.45 -1.45
N ARG A 322 -10.74 9.89 -0.27
CA ARG A 322 -11.28 10.67 0.85
C ARG A 322 -10.38 11.83 1.28
N PHE A 323 -9.08 11.62 1.18
CA PHE A 323 -8.05 12.56 1.60
C PHE A 323 -7.14 13.00 0.46
N SER A 324 -7.60 12.95 -0.79
CA SER A 324 -6.86 13.36 -1.98
C SER A 324 -6.39 14.82 -1.93
N TYR A 325 -7.05 15.65 -1.14
CA TYR A 325 -6.65 17.02 -0.89
C TYR A 325 -5.32 17.18 -0.13
N PHE A 326 -4.88 16.12 0.58
CA PHE A 326 -3.67 16.16 1.43
C PHE A 326 -2.40 15.98 0.59
N VAL A 327 -2.17 16.94 -0.30
CA VAL A 327 -1.04 16.91 -1.28
C VAL A 327 0.28 17.39 -0.66
N LYS A 328 0.21 18.17 0.43
CA LYS A 328 1.40 18.66 1.15
C LYS A 328 1.29 18.34 2.65
N HIS A 329 2.39 17.83 3.22
CA HIS A 329 2.51 17.56 4.65
C HIS A 329 3.90 17.99 5.17
N ILE A 330 3.97 18.25 6.46
CA ILE A 330 5.21 18.49 7.23
C ILE A 330 5.28 17.47 8.38
N ALA A 331 6.43 17.36 9.03
CA ALA A 331 6.66 16.32 10.06
C ALA A 331 5.63 16.34 11.22
N ALA A 332 5.13 17.53 11.59
CA ALA A 332 4.15 17.71 12.67
C ALA A 332 2.69 17.63 12.21
N SER A 333 2.41 17.39 10.91
CA SER A 333 1.04 17.38 10.39
C SER A 333 0.18 16.30 11.04
N ILE A 334 -1.00 16.67 11.51
CA ILE A 334 -2.02 15.70 11.90
C ILE A 334 -2.50 14.93 10.65
N LYS A 335 -2.69 13.62 10.80
CA LYS A 335 -3.24 12.81 9.69
C LYS A 335 -4.70 13.17 9.45
N PRO A 336 -5.15 13.31 8.19
CA PRO A 336 -6.54 13.66 7.88
C PRO A 336 -7.59 12.78 8.56
N VAL A 337 -7.37 11.46 8.63
CA VAL A 337 -8.27 10.53 9.34
C VAL A 337 -8.42 10.87 10.83
N ASN A 338 -7.36 11.34 11.48
CA ASN A 338 -7.43 11.74 12.88
C ASN A 338 -8.20 13.05 13.02
N SER A 339 -7.94 14.02 12.15
CA SER A 339 -8.70 15.28 12.13
C SER A 339 -10.19 15.04 11.87
N ALA A 340 -10.54 14.18 10.91
CA ALA A 340 -11.91 13.78 10.65
C ALA A 340 -12.59 13.14 11.88
N LEU A 341 -11.86 12.30 12.62
CA LEU A 341 -12.36 11.74 13.89
C LEU A 341 -12.61 12.82 14.93
N LEU A 342 -11.67 13.77 15.11
CA LEU A 342 -11.82 14.88 16.06
C LEU A 342 -13.05 15.73 15.72
N VAL A 343 -13.26 16.00 14.44
CA VAL A 343 -14.43 16.71 13.94
C VAL A 343 -15.72 15.98 14.30
N GLU A 344 -15.83 14.68 13.99
CA GLU A 344 -17.04 13.92 14.30
C GLU A 344 -17.32 13.84 15.82
N LEU A 345 -16.28 13.71 16.65
CA LEU A 345 -16.40 13.71 18.10
C LEU A 345 -16.82 15.07 18.70
N ALA A 346 -16.48 16.16 18.01
CA ALA A 346 -16.81 17.52 18.45
C ALA A 346 -18.03 18.12 17.74
N LYS A 347 -18.61 17.43 16.76
CA LYS A 347 -19.61 17.95 15.84
C LYS A 347 -20.83 18.61 16.52
N GLU A 348 -21.28 18.03 17.62
CA GLU A 348 -22.41 18.59 18.43
C GLU A 348 -22.10 19.96 19.05
N TYR A 349 -20.82 20.32 19.18
CA TYR A 349 -20.32 21.58 19.70
C TYR A 349 -19.97 22.60 18.62
N MET A 350 -20.00 22.23 17.36
CA MET A 350 -19.71 23.09 16.21
C MET A 350 -20.97 23.77 15.72
N VAL A 351 -20.85 25.02 15.31
CA VAL A 351 -21.97 25.80 14.79
C VAL A 351 -21.84 25.94 13.26
N SER A 352 -22.94 25.71 12.55
CA SER A 352 -23.03 26.05 11.12
C SER A 352 -22.89 27.57 10.93
N ASP A 353 -22.23 27.95 9.85
CA ASP A 353 -21.98 29.35 9.47
C ASP A 353 -21.18 30.16 10.52
N ALA A 354 -20.43 29.47 11.39
CA ALA A 354 -19.54 30.07 12.37
C ALA A 354 -18.34 30.77 11.71
N GLN A 355 -17.78 31.74 12.39
CA GLN A 355 -16.45 32.29 12.14
C GLN A 355 -15.43 31.46 12.92
N VAL A 356 -14.54 30.76 12.20
CA VAL A 356 -13.63 29.75 12.78
C VAL A 356 -12.18 30.20 12.70
N LEU A 357 -11.45 30.03 13.79
CA LEU A 357 -10.02 30.29 13.87
C LEU A 357 -9.23 29.02 14.26
N ASP A 358 -8.17 28.73 13.53
CA ASP A 358 -7.13 27.81 13.97
C ASP A 358 -5.81 28.57 14.15
N PRO A 359 -5.38 28.85 15.38
CA PRO A 359 -4.18 29.64 15.67
C PRO A 359 -2.86 28.88 15.46
N PHE A 360 -2.89 27.57 15.18
CA PHE A 360 -1.75 26.71 14.93
C PHE A 360 -2.04 25.75 13.76
N CYS A 361 -2.50 26.29 12.63
CA CYS A 361 -3.16 25.53 11.58
C CYS A 361 -2.27 24.53 10.83
N GLY A 362 -0.94 24.64 10.97
CA GLY A 362 -0.02 23.80 10.22
C GLY A 362 -0.33 23.82 8.72
N VAL A 363 -0.56 22.65 8.13
CA VAL A 363 -0.93 22.52 6.70
C VAL A 363 -2.45 22.56 6.45
N GLY A 364 -3.24 23.07 7.39
CA GLY A 364 -4.67 23.37 7.24
C GLY A 364 -5.64 22.19 7.44
N THR A 365 -5.15 21.01 7.83
CA THR A 365 -5.95 19.78 7.89
C THR A 365 -7.17 19.89 8.80
N MET A 366 -7.03 20.53 9.97
CA MET A 366 -8.14 20.70 10.92
C MET A 366 -9.29 21.52 10.32
N LEU A 367 -8.97 22.66 9.70
CA LEU A 367 -9.96 23.54 9.08
C LEU A 367 -10.63 22.89 7.87
N ILE A 368 -9.86 22.16 7.05
CA ILE A 368 -10.40 21.46 5.87
C ILE A 368 -11.41 20.39 6.29
N GLU A 369 -11.08 19.54 7.27
CA GLU A 369 -12.00 18.51 7.75
C GLU A 369 -13.23 19.11 8.46
N ARG A 370 -13.03 20.17 9.23
CA ARG A 370 -14.13 20.91 9.86
C ARG A 370 -15.11 21.44 8.82
N GLN A 371 -14.59 22.06 7.76
CA GLN A 371 -15.41 22.63 6.69
C GLN A 371 -16.17 21.56 5.87
N LYS A 372 -15.60 20.36 5.74
CA LYS A 372 -16.26 19.22 5.09
C LYS A 372 -17.46 18.69 5.91
N ALA A 373 -17.34 18.68 7.22
CA ALA A 373 -18.35 18.11 8.12
C ALA A 373 -19.42 19.13 8.55
N VAL A 374 -19.02 20.35 8.87
CA VAL A 374 -19.88 21.45 9.28
C VAL A 374 -19.41 22.72 8.57
N LYS A 375 -20.25 23.29 7.72
CA LYS A 375 -19.88 24.44 6.92
C LYS A 375 -19.70 25.68 7.79
N ALA A 376 -18.54 26.35 7.68
CA ALA A 376 -18.26 27.64 8.29
C ALA A 376 -18.64 28.80 7.37
N ASN A 377 -18.92 29.97 7.91
CA ASN A 377 -19.04 31.21 7.17
C ASN A 377 -17.67 31.69 6.70
N THR A 378 -16.72 31.82 7.63
CA THR A 378 -15.33 32.11 7.33
C THR A 378 -14.41 31.24 8.18
N SER A 379 -13.23 30.91 7.63
CA SER A 379 -12.20 30.16 8.33
C SER A 379 -10.85 30.85 8.18
N TYR A 380 -10.16 31.05 9.30
CA TYR A 380 -8.83 31.63 9.36
C TYR A 380 -7.86 30.64 9.99
N GLY A 381 -6.71 30.47 9.35
CA GLY A 381 -5.61 29.67 9.87
C GLY A 381 -4.35 30.49 10.06
N LEU A 382 -3.74 30.40 11.24
CA LEU A 382 -2.46 31.06 11.54
C LEU A 382 -1.39 30.00 11.75
N ASP A 383 -0.18 30.30 11.28
CA ASP A 383 1.01 29.55 11.63
C ASP A 383 2.24 30.46 11.49
N ILE A 384 3.23 30.27 12.37
CA ILE A 384 4.51 30.98 12.31
C ILE A 384 5.40 30.48 11.18
N SER A 385 5.18 29.24 10.72
CA SER A 385 5.93 28.61 9.63
C SER A 385 5.36 29.02 8.27
N ALA A 386 6.13 29.74 7.49
CA ALA A 386 5.77 30.09 6.12
C ALA A 386 5.59 28.85 5.24
N GLU A 387 6.35 27.77 5.47
CA GLU A 387 6.23 26.49 4.78
C GLU A 387 4.87 25.82 5.09
N ALA A 388 4.47 25.81 6.36
CA ALA A 388 3.18 25.27 6.79
C ALA A 388 2.02 26.01 6.11
N VAL A 389 2.05 27.34 6.14
CA VAL A 389 1.03 28.21 5.49
C VAL A 389 0.98 27.99 3.97
N ALA A 390 2.11 27.85 3.31
CA ALA A 390 2.15 27.53 1.89
C ALA A 390 1.53 26.14 1.61
N GLY A 391 1.85 25.14 2.43
CA GLY A 391 1.24 23.82 2.36
C GLY A 391 -0.28 23.84 2.62
N ALA A 392 -0.73 24.64 3.57
CA ALA A 392 -2.15 24.80 3.87
C ALA A 392 -2.95 25.35 2.68
N ARG A 393 -2.38 26.32 1.95
CA ARG A 393 -3.00 26.85 0.74
C ARG A 393 -3.15 25.80 -0.35
N LEU A 394 -2.08 25.00 -0.60
CA LEU A 394 -2.13 23.93 -1.59
C LEU A 394 -3.17 22.85 -1.25
N ASN A 395 -3.22 22.44 0.03
CA ASN A 395 -4.19 21.44 0.49
C ASN A 395 -5.63 21.98 0.39
N THR A 396 -5.85 23.23 0.71
CA THR A 396 -7.17 23.88 0.67
C THR A 396 -7.65 24.07 -0.76
N GLU A 397 -6.75 24.45 -1.67
CA GLU A 397 -7.03 24.52 -3.12
C GLU A 397 -7.42 23.14 -3.65
N ALA A 398 -6.64 22.10 -3.33
CA ALA A 398 -6.96 20.71 -3.70
C ALA A 398 -8.27 20.20 -3.08
N ALA A 399 -8.67 20.73 -1.91
CA ALA A 399 -9.95 20.45 -1.27
C ALA A 399 -11.14 21.20 -1.89
N GLY A 400 -10.89 22.15 -2.80
CA GLY A 400 -11.91 23.02 -3.39
C GLY A 400 -12.58 23.93 -2.37
N GLN A 401 -11.86 24.38 -1.34
CA GLN A 401 -12.38 25.19 -0.23
C GLN A 401 -11.74 26.57 -0.19
N ILE A 402 -12.29 27.45 0.63
CA ILE A 402 -11.77 28.80 0.88
C ILE A 402 -11.44 28.90 2.38
N VAL A 403 -10.18 29.15 2.69
CA VAL A 403 -9.67 29.42 4.04
C VAL A 403 -8.63 30.55 3.94
N HIS A 404 -8.68 31.49 4.87
CA HIS A 404 -7.74 32.61 4.93
C HIS A 404 -6.52 32.25 5.78
N TYR A 405 -5.38 31.98 5.15
CA TYR A 405 -4.15 31.65 5.85
C TYR A 405 -3.22 32.84 5.99
N ILE A 406 -2.76 33.08 7.21
CA ILE A 406 -1.88 34.21 7.58
C ILE A 406 -0.63 33.66 8.26
N ASN A 407 0.54 33.95 7.71
CA ASN A 407 1.82 33.61 8.34
C ASN A 407 2.11 34.62 9.45
N ARG A 408 1.68 34.32 10.66
CA ARG A 408 1.79 35.19 11.84
C ARG A 408 1.74 34.40 13.13
N ASP A 409 2.40 34.93 14.17
CA ASP A 409 2.26 34.46 15.55
C ASP A 409 0.87 34.84 16.08
N PHE A 410 0.11 33.84 16.56
CA PHE A 410 -1.21 34.02 17.17
C PHE A 410 -1.21 35.08 18.31
N PHE A 411 -0.13 35.16 19.06
CA PHE A 411 -0.03 36.06 20.21
C PHE A 411 0.14 37.52 19.83
N THR A 412 0.38 37.83 18.56
CA THR A 412 0.46 39.18 17.98
C THR A 412 -0.60 39.43 16.92
N PHE A 413 -1.48 38.45 16.69
CA PHE A 413 -2.59 38.58 15.77
C PHE A 413 -3.69 39.46 16.36
N GLU A 414 -4.31 40.28 15.51
CA GLU A 414 -5.48 41.07 15.79
C GLU A 414 -6.43 40.96 14.60
N HIS A 415 -7.74 40.95 14.87
CA HIS A 415 -8.77 40.89 13.83
C HIS A 415 -9.92 41.85 14.18
N GLU A 416 -10.63 42.28 13.17
CA GLU A 416 -11.71 43.29 13.31
C GLU A 416 -12.94 42.73 14.02
N TYR A 417 -13.19 41.43 13.92
CA TYR A 417 -14.31 40.77 14.57
C TYR A 417 -13.87 39.60 15.45
N LEU A 418 -14.76 39.15 16.30
CA LEU A 418 -14.55 37.99 17.16
C LEU A 418 -15.00 36.72 16.44
N PHE A 419 -14.35 35.61 16.77
CA PHE A 419 -14.66 34.27 16.23
C PHE A 419 -15.69 33.56 17.15
N ASP A 420 -16.48 32.68 16.52
CA ASP A 420 -17.44 31.84 17.25
C ASP A 420 -16.78 30.54 17.73
N GLU A 421 -15.67 30.16 17.10
CA GLU A 421 -15.01 28.90 17.35
C GLU A 421 -13.50 29.01 17.14
N ILE A 422 -12.73 28.47 18.09
CA ILE A 422 -11.32 28.10 17.88
C ILE A 422 -11.25 26.57 17.79
N PHE A 423 -10.79 26.06 16.66
CA PHE A 423 -10.62 24.62 16.43
C PHE A 423 -9.17 24.32 16.07
N THR A 424 -8.41 23.68 16.97
CA THR A 424 -6.96 23.63 16.84
C THR A 424 -6.33 22.34 17.35
N ASP A 425 -5.21 21.93 16.72
CA ASP A 425 -4.24 20.96 17.24
C ASP A 425 -3.10 21.73 17.90
N MET A 426 -3.02 21.64 19.22
CA MET A 426 -2.05 22.39 20.00
C MET A 426 -0.61 21.92 19.77
N PRO A 427 0.36 22.83 19.72
CA PRO A 427 1.77 22.47 19.75
C PRO A 427 2.09 21.50 20.89
N PHE A 428 2.97 20.56 20.63
CA PHE A 428 3.38 19.53 21.58
C PHE A 428 4.91 19.36 21.63
N ALA A 429 5.40 18.85 22.76
CA ALA A 429 6.82 18.59 22.94
C ALA A 429 7.25 17.32 22.19
N VAL A 430 8.36 17.41 21.45
CA VAL A 430 9.05 16.25 20.89
C VAL A 430 9.76 15.53 22.04
N ASN A 431 9.62 14.20 22.12
CA ASN A 431 10.21 13.35 23.17
C ASN A 431 9.65 13.55 24.59
N ASP A 432 8.36 13.89 24.71
CA ASP A 432 7.62 14.02 25.99
C ASP A 432 8.25 15.00 27.02
N LYS A 433 9.22 15.82 26.62
CA LYS A 433 9.79 16.85 27.48
C LYS A 433 9.01 18.15 27.37
N VAL A 434 8.27 18.43 28.42
CA VAL A 434 7.65 19.75 28.58
C VAL A 434 8.74 20.81 28.72
N THR A 435 8.79 21.73 27.76
CA THR A 435 9.70 22.87 27.79
C THR A 435 9.01 24.07 28.44
N LEU A 436 9.81 25.01 28.99
CA LEU A 436 9.28 26.30 29.47
C LEU A 436 8.57 27.07 28.36
N GLU A 437 8.99 26.89 27.13
CA GLU A 437 8.38 27.48 25.95
C GLU A 437 6.97 26.92 25.73
N LEU A 438 6.78 25.59 25.79
CA LEU A 438 5.48 24.96 25.63
C LEU A 438 4.51 25.36 26.75
N ASP A 439 4.97 25.40 28.02
CA ASP A 439 4.17 25.88 29.15
C ASP A 439 3.70 27.34 28.93
N ASN A 440 4.60 28.19 28.42
CA ASN A 440 4.28 29.57 28.09
C ASN A 440 3.25 29.68 26.93
N ILE A 441 3.34 28.83 25.93
CA ILE A 441 2.35 28.76 24.83
C ILE A 441 0.96 28.47 25.39
N TYR A 442 0.78 27.43 26.21
CA TYR A 442 -0.51 27.08 26.80
C TYR A 442 -1.05 28.17 27.72
N ARG A 443 -0.17 28.80 28.55
CA ARG A 443 -0.54 29.90 29.42
C ARG A 443 -1.05 31.11 28.63
N ARG A 444 -0.35 31.51 27.59
CA ARG A 444 -0.71 32.67 26.75
C ARG A 444 -1.92 32.39 25.86
N PHE A 445 -2.09 31.11 25.41
CA PHE A 445 -3.17 30.72 24.51
C PHE A 445 -4.54 31.14 25.03
N PHE A 446 -4.92 30.71 26.23
CA PHE A 446 -6.25 31.01 26.77
C PHE A 446 -6.47 32.50 27.03
N THR A 447 -5.42 33.21 27.49
CA THR A 447 -5.51 34.67 27.64
C THR A 447 -5.69 35.37 26.28
N CYS A 448 -5.02 34.88 25.25
CA CYS A 448 -5.14 35.42 23.90
C CYS A 448 -6.51 35.06 23.30
N ALA A 449 -6.99 33.83 23.50
CA ALA A 449 -8.29 33.39 23.03
C ALA A 449 -9.44 34.29 23.50
N ASN A 450 -9.40 34.76 24.75
CA ASN A 450 -10.40 35.74 25.30
C ASN A 450 -10.51 37.02 24.46
N ARG A 451 -9.48 37.41 23.72
CA ARG A 451 -9.51 38.60 22.86
C ARG A 451 -10.09 38.35 21.49
N HIS A 452 -10.19 37.06 21.11
CA HIS A 452 -10.61 36.67 19.78
C HIS A 452 -11.94 35.92 19.73
N LEU A 453 -12.42 35.40 20.87
CA LEU A 453 -13.69 34.67 20.93
C LEU A 453 -14.87 35.57 21.37
N THR A 454 -16.02 35.29 20.79
CA THR A 454 -17.29 35.80 21.32
C THR A 454 -17.58 35.19 22.69
N MET A 455 -18.47 35.83 23.50
CA MET A 455 -18.83 35.29 24.83
C MET A 455 -19.48 33.91 24.77
N GLU A 456 -20.16 33.57 23.68
CA GLU A 456 -20.76 32.26 23.44
C GLU A 456 -19.80 31.33 22.67
N GLY A 457 -18.61 31.82 22.33
CA GLY A 457 -17.61 31.12 21.55
C GLY A 457 -17.04 29.92 22.27
N ARG A 458 -16.59 28.92 21.49
CA ARG A 458 -16.05 27.68 22.01
C ARG A 458 -14.62 27.45 21.56
N ILE A 459 -13.84 26.79 22.42
CA ILE A 459 -12.53 26.26 22.06
C ILE A 459 -12.67 24.74 21.95
N ILE A 460 -12.39 24.21 20.78
CA ILE A 460 -12.31 22.78 20.50
C ILE A 460 -10.82 22.47 20.26
N MET A 461 -10.21 21.84 21.23
CA MET A 461 -8.76 21.69 21.31
C MET A 461 -8.35 20.22 21.34
N TYR A 462 -7.52 19.80 20.38
CA TYR A 462 -6.77 18.55 20.49
C TYR A 462 -5.42 18.85 21.13
N SER A 463 -5.05 18.10 22.17
CA SER A 463 -3.83 18.34 22.93
C SER A 463 -3.19 17.04 23.40
N ARG A 464 -1.86 16.96 23.31
CA ARG A 464 -1.04 15.90 23.93
C ARG A 464 -0.57 16.30 25.35
N ASN A 465 -0.95 17.47 25.81
CA ASN A 465 -0.65 18.00 27.15
C ASN A 465 -1.95 18.46 27.86
N PRO A 466 -2.93 17.57 28.04
CA PRO A 466 -4.27 17.95 28.55
C PRO A 466 -4.22 18.59 29.95
N GLN A 467 -3.24 18.22 30.80
CA GLN A 467 -3.09 18.79 32.13
C GLN A 467 -2.77 20.30 32.09
N MET A 468 -1.98 20.73 31.09
CA MET A 468 -1.70 22.15 30.86
C MET A 468 -2.95 22.88 30.39
N ALA A 469 -3.69 22.28 29.45
CA ALA A 469 -4.95 22.87 28.99
C ALA A 469 -5.94 23.05 30.14
N VAL A 470 -6.10 22.05 30.98
CA VAL A 470 -6.97 22.13 32.19
C VAL A 470 -6.51 23.23 33.15
N LYS A 471 -5.19 23.29 33.42
CA LYS A 471 -4.63 24.29 34.35
C LYS A 471 -4.87 25.71 33.87
N TYR A 472 -4.57 26.00 32.62
CA TYR A 472 -4.59 27.36 32.10
C TYR A 472 -5.95 27.82 31.62
N SER A 473 -6.85 26.90 31.19
CA SER A 473 -8.23 27.26 30.88
C SER A 473 -8.97 27.82 32.09
N LYS A 474 -8.85 27.14 33.24
CA LYS A 474 -9.47 27.58 34.48
C LYS A 474 -8.98 28.99 34.90
N ASN A 475 -7.67 29.25 34.78
CA ASN A 475 -7.11 30.57 35.14
C ASN A 475 -7.58 31.71 34.21
N ALA A 476 -8.05 31.37 33.00
CA ALA A 476 -8.53 32.32 32.01
C ALA A 476 -10.07 32.44 31.95
N GLY A 477 -10.80 31.80 32.88
CA GLY A 477 -12.26 31.88 32.95
C GLY A 477 -12.99 30.95 31.97
N TYR A 478 -12.39 29.79 31.65
CA TYR A 478 -13.06 28.75 30.85
C TYR A 478 -13.43 27.55 31.71
N ARG A 479 -14.64 27.03 31.50
CA ARG A 479 -15.03 25.70 31.99
C ARG A 479 -14.93 24.66 30.89
N ILE A 480 -14.71 23.41 31.29
CA ILE A 480 -14.61 22.27 30.37
C ILE A 480 -16.00 21.66 30.22
N LEU A 481 -16.50 21.63 28.99
CA LEU A 481 -17.74 20.95 28.61
C LEU A 481 -17.54 19.44 28.41
N LYS A 482 -16.45 19.09 27.74
CA LYS A 482 -16.20 17.69 27.35
C LYS A 482 -14.71 17.40 27.34
N ARG A 483 -14.36 16.15 27.70
CA ARG A 483 -13.01 15.57 27.49
C ARG A 483 -13.18 14.19 26.90
N ILE A 484 -12.44 13.90 25.83
CA ILE A 484 -12.48 12.63 25.13
C ILE A 484 -11.05 12.16 24.92
N VAL A 485 -10.71 10.98 25.44
CA VAL A 485 -9.38 10.38 25.27
C VAL A 485 -9.25 9.87 23.84
N ILE A 486 -8.25 10.35 23.13
CA ILE A 486 -7.93 9.93 21.75
C ILE A 486 -6.81 8.91 21.72
N SER A 487 -5.80 9.07 22.60
CA SER A 487 -4.68 8.14 22.70
C SER A 487 -4.09 8.15 24.10
N GLU A 488 -4.21 7.03 24.81
CA GLU A 488 -3.53 6.86 26.09
C GLU A 488 -2.01 6.86 25.93
N LYS A 489 -1.48 6.19 24.87
CA LYS A 489 -0.05 6.12 24.59
C LYS A 489 0.60 7.49 24.41
N ASN A 490 -0.10 8.41 23.77
CA ASN A 490 0.41 9.75 23.47
C ASN A 490 -0.16 10.81 24.41
N ASN A 491 -0.87 10.38 25.48
CA ASN A 491 -1.56 11.26 26.41
C ASN A 491 -2.41 12.34 25.70
N ALA A 492 -3.13 11.95 24.63
CA ALA A 492 -3.82 12.88 23.76
C ALA A 492 -5.33 12.89 24.01
N GLU A 493 -5.89 14.08 24.20
CA GLU A 493 -7.31 14.30 24.42
C GLU A 493 -7.86 15.37 23.47
N LEU A 494 -9.13 15.22 23.12
CA LEU A 494 -9.96 16.26 22.58
C LEU A 494 -10.73 16.91 23.73
N MET A 495 -10.63 18.21 23.86
CA MET A 495 -11.27 18.98 24.92
C MET A 495 -12.10 20.15 24.37
N ILE A 496 -13.27 20.36 24.93
CA ILE A 496 -14.19 21.44 24.55
C ILE A 496 -14.37 22.36 25.74
N PHE A 497 -14.14 23.65 25.50
CA PHE A 497 -14.22 24.69 26.50
C PHE A 497 -15.22 25.78 26.08
N GLU A 498 -15.86 26.40 27.06
CA GLU A 498 -16.64 27.62 26.90
C GLU A 498 -16.31 28.59 28.02
N HIS A 499 -16.69 29.86 27.89
CA HIS A 499 -16.53 30.82 28.94
C HIS A 499 -17.32 30.42 30.19
N GLU A 500 -16.71 30.56 31.36
CA GLU A 500 -17.41 30.43 32.66
C GLU A 500 -18.20 31.72 32.90
N VAL A 501 -19.52 31.61 32.87
CA VAL A 501 -20.47 32.74 33.07
C VAL A 501 -20.58 33.04 34.55
#